data_711e350945180bb11e95908e2d33cdc3
#
_entry.id   711e350945180bb11e95908e2d33cdc3
#
_cell.length_a   1.000
_cell.length_b   1.000
_cell.length_c   1.000
_cell.angle_alpha   90.00
_cell.angle_beta   90.00
_cell.angle_gamma   90.00
#
_symmetry.space_group_name_H-M   'P 1'
#
loop_
_entity.id
_entity.type
_entity.pdbx_description
1 polymer ?
#
loop_
_entity_poly.entity_id
_entity_poly.type
_entity_poly.pdbx_seq_one_letter_code
_entity_poly.pdbx_strand_id
1 'polypeptide(L)'
;DGNSIYFSNNKNEFYSIDVKTGTTNWRNEINSTITPILIKNLIFTVSEEGYLYVMEKNEGNVIRISNLFMNYKKKIRKNLKPIGFAIGNLNLYLTNSNGDIIVSDLNSGSILNKKKIGNNLISRPFIYNNSLFVVRNGSIVKYN
;
A
#
# COMPACT_ATOMS: atom_id res chain seq x y z
N ASP A 1 -8.55 5.16 13.30
CA ASP A 1 -8.21 5.79 14.58
C ASP A 1 -9.44 6.53 15.10
N GLY A 2 -9.69 6.49 16.42
CA GLY A 2 -10.93 7.04 17.00
C GLY A 2 -11.09 8.56 16.86
N ASN A 3 -10.04 9.29 16.52
CA ASN A 3 -10.03 10.76 16.42
C ASN A 3 -9.91 11.27 14.98
N SER A 4 -9.38 10.48 14.06
CA SER A 4 -9.13 10.92 12.69
C SER A 4 -9.47 9.86 11.66
N ILE A 5 -9.92 10.31 10.48
CA ILE A 5 -10.10 9.50 9.27
C ILE A 5 -8.98 9.86 8.29
N TYR A 6 -8.41 8.85 7.65
CA TYR A 6 -7.35 8.98 6.64
C TYR A 6 -7.83 8.40 5.32
N PHE A 7 -7.76 9.18 4.25
CA PHE A 7 -8.18 8.74 2.93
C PHE A 7 -7.53 9.57 1.83
N SER A 8 -7.53 9.04 0.62
CA SER A 8 -7.15 9.76 -0.59
C SER A 8 -8.37 10.01 -1.48
N ASN A 9 -8.28 11.00 -2.33
CA ASN A 9 -9.28 11.31 -3.36
C ASN A 9 -8.69 11.13 -4.77
N ASN A 10 -9.53 11.32 -5.79
CA ASN A 10 -9.16 11.23 -7.19
C ASN A 10 -8.46 12.49 -7.74
N LYS A 11 -8.11 13.44 -6.88
CA LYS A 11 -7.38 14.69 -7.23
C LYS A 11 -5.93 14.67 -6.73
N ASN A 12 -5.38 13.49 -6.47
CA ASN A 12 -4.03 13.30 -5.94
C ASN A 12 -3.81 13.90 -4.55
N GLU A 13 -4.84 13.88 -3.72
CA GLU A 13 -4.76 14.43 -2.38
C GLU A 13 -5.03 13.35 -1.33
N PHE A 14 -4.23 13.33 -0.29
CA PHE A 14 -4.35 12.47 0.87
C PHE A 14 -4.61 13.32 2.11
N TYR A 15 -5.66 12.97 2.87
CA TYR A 15 -6.16 13.78 3.98
C TYR A 15 -6.11 13.05 5.31
N SER A 16 -5.95 13.83 6.38
CA SER A 16 -6.40 13.52 7.72
C SER A 16 -7.51 14.50 8.10
N ILE A 17 -8.64 13.96 8.52
CA ILE A 17 -9.81 14.76 8.97
C ILE A 17 -10.15 14.39 10.40
N ASP A 18 -10.38 15.38 11.23
CA ASP A 18 -10.91 15.20 12.59
C ASP A 18 -12.35 14.67 12.53
N VAL A 19 -12.61 13.56 13.23
CA VAL A 19 -13.92 12.87 13.20
C VAL A 19 -15.02 13.70 13.86
N LYS A 20 -14.69 14.50 14.87
CA LYS A 20 -15.67 15.25 15.66
C LYS A 20 -16.09 16.54 14.97
N THR A 21 -15.13 17.24 14.38
CA THR A 21 -15.34 18.56 13.79
C THR A 21 -15.52 18.54 12.28
N GLY A 22 -15.07 17.48 11.61
CA GLY A 22 -15.02 17.41 10.14
C GLY A 22 -13.93 18.29 9.52
N THR A 23 -13.08 18.91 10.33
CA THR A 23 -12.01 19.80 9.85
C THR A 23 -10.80 19.00 9.36
N THR A 24 -10.08 19.54 8.37
CA THR A 24 -8.84 18.96 7.88
C THR A 24 -7.72 19.21 8.89
N ASN A 25 -7.11 18.15 9.42
CA ASN A 25 -5.90 18.24 10.23
C ASN A 25 -4.70 18.57 9.35
N TRP A 26 -4.51 17.81 8.28
CA TRP A 26 -3.44 18.01 7.29
C TRP A 26 -3.81 17.40 5.93
N ARG A 27 -3.06 17.80 4.89
CA ARG A 27 -3.20 17.33 3.52
C ARG A 27 -1.84 17.16 2.87
N ASN A 28 -1.67 16.07 2.11
CA ASN A 28 -0.50 15.80 1.27
C ASN A 28 -0.90 15.55 -0.18
N GLU A 29 -0.02 15.84 -1.13
CA GLU A 29 -0.19 15.53 -2.54
C GLU A 29 0.30 14.09 -2.81
N ILE A 30 -0.59 13.10 -2.64
CA ILE A 30 -0.31 11.68 -2.88
C ILE A 30 -1.43 11.10 -3.71
N ASN A 31 -1.07 10.63 -4.92
CA ASN A 31 -1.98 9.94 -5.83
C ASN A 31 -2.14 8.48 -5.42
N SER A 32 -3.11 8.16 -4.57
CA SER A 32 -3.38 6.80 -4.12
C SER A 32 -4.87 6.48 -4.20
N THR A 33 -5.20 5.27 -4.64
CA THR A 33 -6.56 4.71 -4.61
C THR A 33 -6.69 3.57 -3.59
N ILE A 34 -5.62 3.30 -2.86
CA ILE A 34 -5.52 2.17 -1.93
C ILE A 34 -5.79 2.64 -0.50
N THR A 35 -6.58 1.86 0.23
CA THR A 35 -6.83 2.10 1.66
C THR A 35 -5.51 2.09 2.43
N PRO A 36 -5.20 3.15 3.19
CA PRO A 36 -3.99 3.20 4.00
C PRO A 36 -4.05 2.23 5.17
N ILE A 37 -2.88 1.81 5.67
CA ILE A 37 -2.74 1.00 6.88
C ILE A 37 -2.07 1.84 7.96
N LEU A 38 -2.67 1.81 9.15
CA LEU A 38 -2.13 2.50 10.32
C LEU A 38 -1.47 1.50 11.25
N ILE A 39 -0.23 1.79 11.64
CA ILE A 39 0.50 1.02 12.66
C ILE A 39 1.12 2.00 13.65
N LYS A 40 0.66 1.98 14.90
CA LYS A 40 1.08 2.92 15.96
C LYS A 40 0.89 4.37 15.49
N ASN A 41 1.98 5.14 15.38
CA ASN A 41 1.98 6.53 14.94
C ASN A 41 2.31 6.71 13.45
N LEU A 42 2.29 5.64 12.66
CA LEU A 42 2.65 5.66 11.25
C LEU A 42 1.46 5.31 10.35
N ILE A 43 1.41 5.96 9.20
CA ILE A 43 0.51 5.69 8.10
C ILE A 43 1.33 5.16 6.93
N PHE A 44 0.88 4.05 6.37
CA PHE A 44 1.44 3.44 5.17
C PHE A 44 0.42 3.56 4.05
N THR A 45 0.83 4.09 2.90
CA THR A 45 0.02 4.10 1.67
C THR A 45 0.91 3.90 0.45
N VAL A 46 0.32 3.40 -0.64
CA VAL A 46 1.04 3.17 -1.90
C VAL A 46 0.38 4.00 -2.99
N SER A 47 1.16 4.83 -3.68
CA SER A 47 0.65 5.62 -4.80
C SER A 47 0.40 4.77 -6.04
N GLU A 48 -0.39 5.31 -6.98
CA GLU A 48 -0.68 4.70 -8.28
C GLU A 48 0.59 4.37 -9.10
N GLU A 49 1.68 5.09 -8.86
CA GLU A 49 2.98 4.90 -9.50
C GLU A 49 3.84 3.84 -8.79
N GLY A 50 3.35 3.27 -7.67
CA GLY A 50 4.04 2.23 -6.89
C GLY A 50 5.05 2.76 -5.88
N TYR A 51 4.91 3.99 -5.42
CA TYR A 51 5.70 4.52 -4.33
C TYR A 51 5.02 4.24 -2.99
N LEU A 52 5.72 3.57 -2.09
CA LEU A 52 5.32 3.44 -0.68
C LEU A 52 5.67 4.73 0.05
N TYR A 53 4.67 5.36 0.61
CA TYR A 53 4.81 6.49 1.53
C TYR A 53 4.63 6.00 2.96
N VAL A 54 5.57 6.38 3.83
CA VAL A 54 5.48 6.22 5.28
C VAL A 54 5.40 7.61 5.87
N MET A 55 4.32 7.89 6.57
CA MET A 55 4.04 9.21 7.12
C MET A 55 3.79 9.13 8.62
N GLU A 56 4.13 10.21 9.31
CA GLU A 56 3.73 10.43 10.68
C GLU A 56 2.23 10.79 10.74
N LYS A 57 1.52 10.22 11.69
CA LYS A 57 0.05 10.26 11.75
C LYS A 57 -0.52 11.65 12.09
N ASN A 58 0.12 12.36 13.02
CA ASN A 58 -0.48 13.58 13.59
C ASN A 58 -0.33 14.77 12.65
N GLU A 59 0.82 14.95 12.04
CA GLU A 59 1.14 16.11 11.19
C GLU A 59 1.23 15.78 9.70
N GLY A 60 1.21 14.49 9.34
CA GLY A 60 1.32 14.05 7.96
C GLY A 60 2.73 14.15 7.37
N ASN A 61 3.76 14.39 8.20
CA ASN A 61 5.14 14.49 7.72
C ASN A 61 5.57 13.18 7.06
N VAL A 62 6.07 13.27 5.82
CA VAL A 62 6.58 12.13 5.08
C VAL A 62 7.96 11.75 5.63
N ILE A 63 8.04 10.57 6.25
CA ILE A 63 9.28 10.03 6.85
C ILE A 63 10.12 9.32 5.80
N ARG A 64 9.45 8.58 4.88
CA ARG A 64 10.14 7.80 3.85
C ARG A 64 9.27 7.61 2.63
N ILE A 65 9.93 7.60 1.46
CA ILE A 65 9.35 7.18 0.18
C ILE A 65 10.22 6.07 -0.40
N SER A 66 9.60 4.96 -0.82
CA SER A 66 10.30 3.82 -1.44
C SER A 66 9.62 3.42 -2.74
N ASN A 67 10.39 3.26 -3.81
CA ASN A 67 9.84 2.84 -5.11
C ASN A 67 9.73 1.32 -5.19
N LEU A 68 8.53 0.78 -5.00
CA LEU A 68 8.27 -0.66 -5.05
C LEU A 68 8.27 -1.22 -6.48
N PHE A 69 8.18 -0.35 -7.50
CA PHE A 69 8.20 -0.76 -8.90
C PHE A 69 9.56 -0.57 -9.58
N MET A 70 10.61 -0.21 -8.82
CA MET A 70 11.93 0.08 -9.37
C MET A 70 12.53 -1.07 -10.21
N ASN A 71 12.24 -2.32 -9.84
CA ASN A 71 12.75 -3.53 -10.51
C ASN A 71 11.99 -3.93 -11.79
N TYR A 72 11.02 -3.13 -12.22
CA TYR A 72 10.33 -3.31 -13.51
C TYR A 72 10.94 -2.45 -14.60
N LYS A 73 10.97 -2.98 -15.83
CA LYS A 73 11.37 -2.19 -17.00
C LYS A 73 10.44 -0.97 -17.17
N LYS A 74 10.98 0.16 -17.62
CA LYS A 74 10.25 1.43 -17.80
C LYS A 74 8.93 1.26 -18.58
N LYS A 75 8.93 0.44 -19.64
CA LYS A 75 7.74 0.14 -20.46
C LYS A 75 6.62 -0.51 -19.65
N ILE A 76 6.96 -1.42 -18.71
CA ILE A 76 6.00 -2.11 -17.85
C ILE A 76 5.48 -1.15 -16.78
N ARG A 77 6.37 -0.39 -16.13
CA ARG A 77 6.01 0.54 -15.05
C ARG A 77 4.95 1.57 -15.44
N LYS A 78 4.94 2.03 -16.69
CA LYS A 78 3.96 3.03 -17.17
C LYS A 78 2.51 2.59 -16.99
N ASN A 79 2.25 1.29 -17.08
CA ASN A 79 0.90 0.72 -17.02
C ASN A 79 0.67 -0.15 -15.77
N LEU A 80 1.71 -0.25 -14.92
CA LEU A 80 1.64 -1.06 -13.72
C LEU A 80 0.88 -0.29 -12.64
N LYS A 81 -0.13 -0.95 -12.04
CA LYS A 81 -0.94 -0.38 -10.97
C LYS A 81 -0.86 -1.26 -9.73
N PRO A 82 -0.77 -0.68 -8.53
CA PRO A 82 -0.94 -1.41 -7.31
C PRO A 82 -2.42 -1.83 -7.18
N ILE A 83 -2.67 -3.04 -6.69
CA ILE A 83 -4.03 -3.54 -6.41
C ILE A 83 -4.36 -3.34 -4.94
N GLY A 84 -3.39 -3.57 -4.06
CA GLY A 84 -3.52 -3.39 -2.63
C GLY A 84 -2.37 -4.05 -1.90
N PHE A 85 -2.28 -3.79 -0.61
CA PHE A 85 -1.20 -4.33 0.21
C PHE A 85 -1.70 -4.77 1.59
N ALA A 86 -0.89 -5.59 2.24
CA ALA A 86 -1.02 -5.99 3.64
C ALA A 86 0.34 -5.89 4.33
N ILE A 87 0.34 -5.72 5.65
CA ILE A 87 1.56 -5.65 6.46
C ILE A 87 1.50 -6.74 7.53
N GLY A 88 2.58 -7.50 7.65
CA GLY A 88 2.76 -8.51 8.68
C GLY A 88 4.21 -8.96 8.79
N ASN A 89 4.64 -9.37 9.99
CA ASN A 89 6.01 -9.84 10.27
C ASN A 89 7.11 -8.90 9.74
N LEU A 90 6.95 -7.58 9.96
CA LEU A 90 7.87 -6.52 9.48
C LEU A 90 8.03 -6.46 7.95
N ASN A 91 7.11 -7.07 7.21
CA ASN A 91 7.08 -7.03 5.76
C ASN A 91 5.80 -6.38 5.24
N LEU A 92 5.93 -5.69 4.12
CA LEU A 92 4.82 -5.24 3.30
C LEU A 92 4.69 -6.18 2.10
N TYR A 93 3.48 -6.64 1.85
CA TYR A 93 3.12 -7.50 0.72
C TYR A 93 2.21 -6.72 -0.21
N LEU A 94 2.67 -6.39 -1.42
CA LEU A 94 1.93 -5.62 -2.41
C LEU A 94 1.60 -6.50 -3.62
N THR A 95 0.33 -6.56 -4.00
CA THR A 95 -0.07 -7.12 -5.29
C THR A 95 -0.26 -6.03 -6.33
N ASN A 96 0.01 -6.33 -7.60
CA ASN A 96 -0.09 -5.38 -8.70
C ASN A 96 -0.84 -5.94 -9.92
N SER A 97 -1.18 -5.05 -10.85
CA SER A 97 -1.95 -5.37 -12.05
C SER A 97 -1.25 -6.32 -13.04
N ASN A 98 0.04 -6.56 -12.89
CA ASN A 98 0.76 -7.58 -13.65
C ASN A 98 0.61 -8.99 -13.04
N GLY A 99 -0.07 -9.14 -11.89
CA GLY A 99 -0.23 -10.41 -11.20
C GLY A 99 1.01 -10.83 -10.39
N ASP A 100 1.85 -9.89 -10.02
CA ASP A 100 2.98 -10.13 -9.13
C ASP A 100 2.63 -9.80 -7.69
N ILE A 101 3.29 -10.48 -6.75
CA ILE A 101 3.42 -10.05 -5.37
C ILE A 101 4.85 -9.54 -5.13
N ILE A 102 4.96 -8.38 -4.52
CA ILE A 102 6.21 -7.76 -4.09
C ILE A 102 6.25 -7.85 -2.56
N VAL A 103 7.36 -8.32 -2.03
CA VAL A 103 7.65 -8.32 -0.59
C VAL A 103 8.72 -7.27 -0.32
N SER A 104 8.42 -6.35 0.56
CA SER A 104 9.34 -5.27 0.95
C SER A 104 9.53 -5.28 2.46
N ASP A 105 10.75 -5.06 2.92
CA ASP A 105 11.04 -4.82 4.33
C ASP A 105 10.37 -3.54 4.80
N LEU A 106 9.63 -3.61 5.89
CA LEU A 106 8.82 -2.49 6.37
C LEU A 106 9.66 -1.34 6.92
N ASN A 107 10.83 -1.61 7.49
CA ASN A 107 11.68 -0.61 8.11
C ASN A 107 12.52 0.16 7.08
N SER A 108 13.13 -0.56 6.13
CA SER A 108 13.98 0.05 5.10
C SER A 108 13.24 0.45 3.83
N GLY A 109 12.12 -0.23 3.52
CA GLY A 109 11.43 -0.14 2.24
C GLY A 109 12.12 -0.88 1.09
N SER A 110 13.17 -1.64 1.38
CA SER A 110 13.91 -2.43 0.39
C SER A 110 13.06 -3.59 -0.12
N ILE A 111 13.13 -3.86 -1.42
CA ILE A 111 12.46 -5.02 -2.02
C ILE A 111 13.24 -6.28 -1.67
N LEU A 112 12.60 -7.19 -0.93
CA LEU A 112 13.15 -8.48 -0.53
C LEU A 112 12.89 -9.56 -1.57
N ASN A 113 11.69 -9.55 -2.16
CA ASN A 113 11.28 -10.55 -3.13
C ASN A 113 10.22 -10.00 -4.09
N LYS A 114 10.17 -10.60 -5.29
CA LYS A 114 9.12 -10.38 -6.28
C LYS A 114 8.81 -11.70 -6.95
N LYS A 115 7.55 -12.11 -6.93
CA LYS A 115 7.10 -13.39 -7.50
C LYS A 115 5.82 -13.19 -8.32
N LYS A 116 5.78 -13.77 -9.52
CA LYS A 116 4.56 -13.90 -10.31
C LYS A 116 3.64 -14.91 -9.63
N ILE A 117 2.45 -14.53 -9.24
CA ILE A 117 1.49 -15.41 -8.56
C ILE A 117 0.18 -15.59 -9.32
N GLY A 118 -0.05 -14.81 -10.35
CA GLY A 118 -1.26 -14.90 -11.16
C GLY A 118 -1.16 -14.10 -12.44
N ASN A 119 -2.28 -13.99 -13.12
CA ASN A 119 -2.50 -13.05 -14.20
C ASN A 119 -3.15 -11.77 -13.64
N ASN A 120 -3.82 -10.99 -14.47
CA ASN A 120 -4.39 -9.68 -14.08
C ASN A 120 -5.49 -9.76 -13.00
N LEU A 121 -6.09 -10.93 -12.77
CA LEU A 121 -7.19 -11.13 -11.83
C LEU A 121 -6.69 -11.63 -10.48
N ILE A 122 -6.04 -10.75 -9.73
CA ILE A 122 -5.64 -11.00 -8.34
C ILE A 122 -6.21 -9.93 -7.43
N SER A 123 -6.52 -10.30 -6.18
CA SER A 123 -6.98 -9.36 -5.16
C SER A 123 -5.83 -8.68 -4.45
N ARG A 124 -6.15 -7.68 -3.60
CA ARG A 124 -5.25 -7.26 -2.53
C ARG A 124 -4.91 -8.49 -1.66
N PRO A 125 -3.69 -8.56 -1.09
CA PRO A 125 -3.34 -9.62 -0.15
C PRO A 125 -4.03 -9.37 1.21
N PHE A 126 -4.23 -10.44 1.96
CA PHE A 126 -4.62 -10.35 3.37
C PHE A 126 -3.87 -11.38 4.20
N ILE A 127 -3.70 -11.09 5.47
CA ILE A 127 -2.98 -11.94 6.41
C ILE A 127 -3.95 -12.44 7.48
N TYR A 128 -3.95 -13.74 7.69
CA TYR A 128 -4.72 -14.40 8.74
C TYR A 128 -3.91 -15.57 9.31
N ASN A 129 -3.86 -15.69 10.63
CA ASN A 129 -3.10 -16.73 11.34
C ASN A 129 -1.69 -16.93 10.78
N ASN A 130 -0.91 -15.85 10.69
CA ASN A 130 0.47 -15.82 10.15
C ASN A 130 0.63 -16.36 8.73
N SER A 131 -0.45 -16.47 7.98
CA SER A 131 -0.42 -16.91 6.58
C SER A 131 -0.94 -15.80 5.68
N LEU A 132 -0.32 -15.69 4.51
CA LEU A 132 -0.70 -14.73 3.48
C LEU A 132 -1.68 -15.39 2.51
N PHE A 133 -2.74 -14.67 2.18
CA PHE A 133 -3.78 -15.11 1.24
C PHE A 133 -4.00 -14.08 0.15
N VAL A 134 -4.31 -14.57 -1.05
CA VAL A 134 -4.72 -13.75 -2.20
C VAL A 134 -5.86 -14.48 -2.91
N VAL A 135 -6.87 -13.77 -3.36
CA VAL A 135 -7.86 -14.33 -4.29
C VAL A 135 -7.28 -14.26 -5.69
N ARG A 136 -7.23 -15.40 -6.39
CA ARG A 136 -6.72 -15.53 -7.74
C ARG A 136 -7.67 -16.38 -8.56
N ASN A 137 -8.16 -15.83 -9.68
CA ASN A 137 -9.11 -16.52 -10.57
C ASN A 137 -10.33 -17.08 -9.81
N GLY A 138 -10.89 -16.32 -8.87
CA GLY A 138 -12.04 -16.71 -8.05
C GLY A 138 -11.74 -17.70 -6.91
N SER A 139 -10.48 -18.12 -6.74
CA SER A 139 -10.07 -19.03 -5.66
C SER A 139 -9.18 -18.36 -4.63
N ILE A 140 -9.37 -18.68 -3.35
CA ILE A 140 -8.47 -18.25 -2.27
C ILE A 140 -7.22 -19.12 -2.29
N VAL A 141 -6.06 -18.50 -2.43
CA VAL A 141 -4.77 -19.18 -2.43
C VAL A 141 -3.96 -18.74 -1.22
N LYS A 142 -3.47 -19.72 -0.46
CA LYS A 142 -2.57 -19.51 0.68
C LYS A 142 -1.12 -19.53 0.22
N TYR A 143 -0.34 -18.60 0.72
CA TYR A 143 1.13 -18.54 0.57
C TYR A 143 1.78 -18.61 1.96
N ASN A 144 2.74 -19.50 2.08
CA ASN A 144 3.56 -19.67 3.29
C ASN A 144 4.89 -18.92 3.12
#